data_57a4ea72d532fd0e1b59f261005846de
#
_entry.id   57a4ea72d532fd0e1b59f261005846de
#
_cell.length_a   1.000
_cell.length_b   1.000
_cell.length_c   1.000
_cell.angle_alpha   90.00
_cell.angle_beta   90.00
_cell.angle_gamma   90.00
#
_symmetry.space_group_name_H-M   'P 1'
#
loop_
_entity.id
_entity.type
_entity.pdbx_description
1 polymer ?
#
loop_
_entity_poly.entity_id
_entity_poly.type
_entity_poly.pdbx_seq_one_letter_code
_entity_poly.pdbx_strand_id
1 'polypeptide(L)'
;MVSKDLVADPSAIGTSSGRPDLWCTYAAIRTLAWLNRPDGFVDGERTARYLSSRRNGDGGYAWSRGMASDAWATYYCTQGLTDLLRFGVAEAALGGVAQTTRWLHTTWSGDAFAMMPGQAPDAWATFFSTRTAVEICSGSETVDTERLLKWLSGLQTAGGGLAWTPEHAARGEADARACFYGVLAWRALTRTGAHPAPWDVERLVAWLRAQQTPEGGFRFSPDAEVPCMWATYRATVALDALGSGPAAPRACVSWITSLRGETGAFVRWEGYPVEDVWASFCAIGSLRALRAPTEPYADAVTARMRRLACAEGGYTYREPDLAADALSTSASILSDQALGATTADPAIETRRRWLRGCLLPNEGGVMYMPARGSEVRCTLWALEAGALDGAAHLAGRITPWLRGLQNPDGGFGYWEGRGSDVVSSVSAAEIRRILGDGHGDPLDTAELLRFLDSCRTPGPDDDWQAGNVPGGEPTLRATLQALRARQLLGTPDPQAVARTLTLHHVPGGGYANTGNRIPDLLSTYEAVLTATRHGIPLDREHIRRFCDRVTQEHGTAWTPLAPADGRDLLAECVGDLLRQWVSDDAAALPALTIS
;
A
#
# COMPACT_ATOMS: atom_id res chain seq x y z
N MET A 1 9.21 4.61 21.61
CA MET A 1 10.56 5.06 21.21
C MET A 1 11.00 4.21 20.04
N VAL A 2 10.91 4.73 18.81
CA VAL A 2 11.45 4.04 17.63
C VAL A 2 12.96 4.07 17.80
N SER A 3 13.58 2.88 17.83
CA SER A 3 15.01 2.73 18.12
C SER A 3 15.87 3.49 17.13
N LYS A 4 16.97 4.07 17.59
CA LYS A 4 18.04 4.61 16.75
C LYS A 4 18.61 3.57 15.75
N ASP A 5 18.29 2.29 15.97
CA ASP A 5 18.70 1.14 15.16
C ASP A 5 18.03 1.08 13.77
N LEU A 6 17.00 1.91 13.47
CA LEU A 6 16.47 2.09 12.11
C LEU A 6 17.49 2.70 11.13
N VAL A 7 18.61 3.22 11.64
CA VAL A 7 19.71 3.80 10.85
C VAL A 7 20.92 2.85 10.75
N ALA A 8 20.90 1.72 11.48
CA ALA A 8 22.03 0.83 11.58
C ALA A 8 22.29 0.06 10.28
N ASP A 9 23.51 -0.11 10.00
CA ASP A 9 24.23 -0.92 9.02
C ASP A 9 23.46 -1.30 7.73
N PRO A 10 23.68 -0.54 6.64
CA PRO A 10 23.07 -0.83 5.35
C PRO A 10 23.46 -2.18 4.74
N SER A 11 24.56 -2.79 5.19
CA SER A 11 25.05 -4.08 4.67
C SER A 11 24.19 -5.29 5.06
N ALA A 12 23.28 -5.13 6.02
CA ALA A 12 22.48 -6.20 6.59
C ALA A 12 21.02 -6.24 6.09
N ILE A 13 20.62 -5.37 5.16
CA ILE A 13 19.23 -5.14 4.83
C ILE A 13 19.00 -5.43 3.35
N GLY A 14 17.95 -6.21 3.03
CA GLY A 14 17.47 -6.35 1.66
C GLY A 14 17.01 -5.00 1.12
N THR A 15 17.74 -4.46 0.16
CA THR A 15 17.39 -3.18 -0.45
C THR A 15 16.70 -3.41 -1.78
N SER A 16 15.71 -2.60 -2.09
CA SER A 16 15.19 -2.46 -3.46
C SER A 16 16.20 -1.79 -4.40
N SER A 17 17.47 -1.76 -3.99
CA SER A 17 18.67 -1.34 -4.74
C SER A 17 18.49 -0.07 -5.58
N GLY A 18 18.06 1.03 -4.94
CA GLY A 18 17.97 2.34 -5.57
C GLY A 18 16.83 2.50 -6.57
N ARG A 19 15.86 1.60 -6.59
CA ARG A 19 14.69 1.72 -7.47
C ARG A 19 13.76 2.83 -7.00
N PRO A 20 13.18 3.60 -7.92
CA PRO A 20 12.22 4.63 -7.58
C PRO A 20 10.91 4.03 -7.09
N ASP A 21 10.31 4.67 -6.09
CA ASP A 21 8.97 4.40 -5.60
C ASP A 21 8.00 5.48 -6.07
N LEU A 22 6.81 5.10 -6.50
CA LEU A 22 5.83 6.04 -7.05
C LEU A 22 5.33 7.03 -5.99
N TRP A 23 5.13 6.57 -4.74
CA TRP A 23 4.74 7.42 -3.62
C TRP A 23 5.79 8.50 -3.35
N CYS A 24 7.04 8.11 -3.28
CA CYS A 24 8.16 9.03 -3.04
C CYS A 24 8.37 9.98 -4.21
N THR A 25 8.22 9.47 -5.44
CA THR A 25 8.33 10.28 -6.66
C THR A 25 7.27 11.38 -6.71
N TYR A 26 6.00 11.04 -6.42
CA TYR A 26 4.95 12.05 -6.33
C TYR A 26 5.25 13.10 -5.25
N ALA A 27 5.65 12.66 -4.05
CA ALA A 27 5.94 13.57 -2.94
C ALA A 27 7.10 14.52 -3.25
N ALA A 28 8.18 14.03 -3.86
CA ALA A 28 9.32 14.85 -4.25
C ALA A 28 8.93 15.89 -5.30
N ILE A 29 8.30 15.47 -6.40
CA ILE A 29 7.86 16.38 -7.49
C ILE A 29 6.93 17.46 -6.93
N ARG A 30 5.94 17.06 -6.15
CA ARG A 30 4.94 17.96 -5.59
C ARG A 30 5.55 18.97 -4.62
N THR A 31 6.51 18.53 -3.79
CA THR A 31 7.24 19.40 -2.87
C THR A 31 8.05 20.45 -3.62
N LEU A 32 8.80 20.03 -4.63
CA LEU A 32 9.58 20.93 -5.48
C LEU A 32 8.68 21.91 -6.24
N ALA A 33 7.52 21.45 -6.71
CA ALA A 33 6.53 22.31 -7.35
C ALA A 33 5.96 23.37 -6.38
N TRP A 34 5.67 23.00 -5.15
CA TRP A 34 5.20 23.94 -4.12
C TRP A 34 6.26 24.97 -3.72
N LEU A 35 7.52 24.59 -3.70
CA LEU A 35 8.65 25.46 -3.41
C LEU A 35 9.10 26.29 -4.64
N ASN A 36 8.53 26.02 -5.82
CA ASN A 36 8.95 26.60 -7.11
C ASN A 36 10.45 26.39 -7.39
N ARG A 37 10.92 25.14 -7.21
CA ARG A 37 12.33 24.76 -7.31
C ARG A 37 12.58 23.74 -8.45
N PRO A 38 12.53 24.18 -9.73
CA PRO A 38 12.83 23.30 -10.86
C PRO A 38 14.26 22.76 -10.85
N ASP A 39 15.18 23.48 -10.21
CA ASP A 39 16.57 23.05 -9.98
C ASP A 39 16.69 21.81 -9.08
N GLY A 40 15.64 21.43 -8.39
CA GLY A 40 15.55 20.18 -7.62
C GLY A 40 15.32 18.92 -8.48
N PHE A 41 14.86 19.05 -9.73
CA PHE A 41 14.70 17.93 -10.65
C PHE A 41 16.07 17.53 -11.25
N VAL A 42 16.64 16.41 -10.79
CA VAL A 42 17.93 15.93 -11.27
C VAL A 42 17.87 15.52 -12.74
N ASP A 43 16.81 14.80 -13.13
CA ASP A 43 16.51 14.43 -14.51
C ASP A 43 14.98 14.38 -14.67
N GLY A 44 14.40 15.53 -15.03
CA GLY A 44 12.95 15.68 -15.19
C GLY A 44 12.38 14.81 -16.30
N GLU A 45 13.09 14.66 -17.41
CA GLU A 45 12.65 13.85 -18.56
C GLU A 45 12.65 12.36 -18.23
N ARG A 46 13.69 11.87 -17.55
CA ARG A 46 13.74 10.48 -17.11
C ARG A 46 12.66 10.20 -16.07
N THR A 47 12.41 11.14 -15.17
CA THR A 47 11.32 11.05 -14.19
C THR A 47 9.95 11.04 -14.89
N ALA A 48 9.75 11.83 -15.92
CA ALA A 48 8.54 11.81 -16.74
C ALA A 48 8.35 10.45 -17.45
N ARG A 49 9.44 9.91 -18.04
CA ARG A 49 9.43 8.56 -18.64
C ARG A 49 9.10 7.47 -17.60
N TYR A 50 9.65 7.56 -16.39
CA TYR A 50 9.33 6.65 -15.30
C TYR A 50 7.82 6.68 -15.00
N LEU A 51 7.21 7.85 -14.79
CA LEU A 51 5.78 8.00 -14.53
C LEU A 51 4.93 7.48 -15.70
N SER A 52 5.27 7.87 -16.94
CA SER A 52 4.55 7.46 -18.16
C SER A 52 4.62 5.94 -18.37
N SER A 53 5.72 5.30 -17.96
CA SER A 53 5.89 3.84 -18.08
C SER A 53 4.95 3.03 -17.16
N ARG A 54 4.25 3.67 -16.23
CA ARG A 54 3.27 3.05 -15.34
C ARG A 54 1.88 2.96 -15.97
N ARG A 55 1.68 3.58 -17.13
CA ARG A 55 0.40 3.59 -17.83
C ARG A 55 0.11 2.24 -18.47
N ASN A 56 -1.08 1.73 -18.20
CA ASN A 56 -1.59 0.50 -18.80
C ASN A 56 -2.42 0.77 -20.06
N GLY A 57 -2.69 -0.29 -20.83
CA GLY A 57 -3.50 -0.23 -22.04
C GLY A 57 -4.96 0.18 -21.81
N ASP A 58 -5.48 0.02 -20.58
CA ASP A 58 -6.82 0.49 -20.18
C ASP A 58 -6.91 2.01 -20.00
N GLY A 59 -5.77 2.68 -19.89
CA GLY A 59 -5.68 4.13 -19.70
C GLY A 59 -5.45 4.58 -18.26
N GLY A 60 -5.55 3.69 -17.26
CA GLY A 60 -5.12 3.92 -15.89
C GLY A 60 -3.62 3.72 -15.71
N TYR A 61 -3.15 3.92 -14.49
CA TYR A 61 -1.74 3.75 -14.11
C TYR A 61 -1.61 2.77 -12.96
N ALA A 62 -0.49 2.07 -12.89
CA ALA A 62 -0.19 1.07 -11.87
C ALA A 62 1.06 1.43 -11.07
N TRP A 63 1.22 0.83 -9.89
CA TRP A 63 2.41 0.97 -9.03
C TRP A 63 3.67 0.42 -9.68
N SER A 64 3.52 -0.69 -10.38
CA SER A 64 4.59 -1.37 -11.11
C SER A 64 4.09 -1.89 -12.44
N ARG A 65 5.01 -2.13 -13.38
CA ARG A 65 4.67 -2.75 -14.67
C ARG A 65 4.07 -4.13 -14.43
N GLY A 66 2.98 -4.41 -15.14
CA GLY A 66 2.28 -5.69 -15.02
C GLY A 66 1.24 -5.77 -13.90
N MET A 67 1.17 -4.78 -13.03
CA MET A 67 0.07 -4.65 -12.06
C MET A 67 -1.16 -4.01 -12.69
N ALA A 68 -2.33 -4.28 -12.10
CA ALA A 68 -3.57 -3.62 -12.48
C ALA A 68 -3.51 -2.11 -12.19
N SER A 69 -4.27 -1.34 -12.96
CA SER A 69 -4.44 0.10 -12.74
C SER A 69 -5.26 0.36 -11.47
N ASP A 70 -4.87 1.37 -10.71
CA ASP A 70 -5.64 1.85 -9.56
C ASP A 70 -5.74 3.39 -9.52
N ALA A 71 -6.74 3.90 -8.80
CA ALA A 71 -7.03 5.34 -8.73
C ALA A 71 -5.89 6.15 -8.11
N TRP A 72 -5.18 5.58 -7.16
CA TRP A 72 -4.10 6.22 -6.45
C TRP A 72 -2.86 6.38 -7.35
N ALA A 73 -2.38 5.30 -7.98
CA ALA A 73 -1.28 5.36 -8.93
C ALA A 73 -1.63 6.29 -10.10
N THR A 74 -2.87 6.24 -10.58
CA THR A 74 -3.36 7.11 -11.67
C THR A 74 -3.25 8.58 -11.29
N TYR A 75 -3.72 8.96 -10.10
CA TYR A 75 -3.60 10.35 -9.63
C TYR A 75 -2.12 10.77 -9.46
N TYR A 76 -1.29 9.93 -8.84
CA TYR A 76 0.11 10.27 -8.60
C TYR A 76 0.90 10.46 -9.89
N CYS A 77 0.71 9.58 -10.86
CA CYS A 77 1.36 9.71 -12.16
C CYS A 77 0.88 10.95 -12.92
N THR A 78 -0.44 11.13 -13.04
CA THR A 78 -1.00 12.25 -13.81
C THR A 78 -0.70 13.61 -13.17
N GLN A 79 -0.78 13.72 -11.84
CA GLN A 79 -0.44 14.94 -11.13
C GLN A 79 1.07 15.23 -11.20
N GLY A 80 1.92 14.20 -11.05
CA GLY A 80 3.37 14.34 -11.17
C GLY A 80 3.77 14.81 -12.57
N LEU A 81 3.20 14.23 -13.63
CA LEU A 81 3.41 14.67 -15.00
C LEU A 81 2.92 16.11 -15.22
N THR A 82 1.76 16.48 -14.67
CA THR A 82 1.24 17.85 -14.77
C THR A 82 2.19 18.84 -14.10
N ASP A 83 2.76 18.51 -12.95
CA ASP A 83 3.71 19.38 -12.25
C ASP A 83 5.03 19.51 -13.05
N LEU A 84 5.58 18.43 -13.58
CA LEU A 84 6.78 18.45 -14.42
C LEU A 84 6.57 19.27 -15.70
N LEU A 85 5.41 19.12 -16.34
CA LEU A 85 5.06 19.88 -17.55
C LEU A 85 5.05 21.40 -17.29
N ARG A 86 4.57 21.84 -16.14
CA ARG A 86 4.59 23.27 -15.72
C ARG A 86 6.00 23.84 -15.64
N PHE A 87 7.01 23.02 -15.41
CA PHE A 87 8.41 23.39 -15.38
C PHE A 87 9.14 23.15 -16.72
N GLY A 88 8.39 22.89 -17.79
CA GLY A 88 8.94 22.80 -19.15
C GLY A 88 9.51 21.42 -19.52
N VAL A 89 9.24 20.38 -18.75
CA VAL A 89 9.61 19.00 -19.10
C VAL A 89 8.65 18.49 -20.17
N ALA A 90 9.08 18.53 -21.44
CA ALA A 90 8.23 18.22 -22.59
C ALA A 90 7.72 16.77 -22.61
N GLU A 91 8.54 15.81 -22.16
CA GLU A 91 8.16 14.39 -22.07
C GLU A 91 7.10 14.10 -21.00
N ALA A 92 6.76 15.07 -20.14
CA ALA A 92 5.70 14.96 -19.15
C ALA A 92 4.30 15.20 -19.73
N ALA A 93 4.15 15.36 -21.04
CA ALA A 93 2.86 15.53 -21.67
C ALA A 93 1.93 14.34 -21.36
N LEU A 94 0.71 14.66 -20.90
CA LEU A 94 -0.31 13.67 -20.61
C LEU A 94 -0.83 13.07 -21.92
N GLY A 95 -0.41 11.85 -22.26
CA GLY A 95 -0.95 11.10 -23.37
C GLY A 95 -2.28 10.44 -23.01
N GLY A 96 -3.27 10.50 -23.93
CA GLY A 96 -4.48 9.69 -23.82
C GLY A 96 -5.41 10.04 -22.64
N VAL A 97 -5.58 11.32 -22.32
CA VAL A 97 -6.50 11.82 -21.29
C VAL A 97 -7.90 11.19 -21.40
N ALA A 98 -8.45 11.08 -22.62
CA ALA A 98 -9.74 10.45 -22.86
C ALA A 98 -9.79 8.96 -22.45
N GLN A 99 -8.67 8.22 -22.53
CA GLN A 99 -8.62 6.84 -22.05
C GLN A 99 -8.58 6.78 -20.51
N THR A 100 -7.80 7.68 -19.88
CA THR A 100 -7.77 7.80 -18.43
C THR A 100 -9.16 8.14 -17.89
N THR A 101 -9.87 9.05 -18.54
CA THR A 101 -11.26 9.38 -18.20
C THR A 101 -12.17 8.15 -18.29
N ARG A 102 -12.09 7.38 -19.39
CA ARG A 102 -12.88 6.14 -19.53
C ARG A 102 -12.52 5.11 -18.46
N TRP A 103 -11.25 4.97 -18.13
CA TRP A 103 -10.84 4.07 -17.06
C TRP A 103 -11.43 4.49 -15.70
N LEU A 104 -11.41 5.78 -15.36
CA LEU A 104 -12.04 6.30 -14.14
C LEU A 104 -13.54 5.96 -14.05
N HIS A 105 -14.25 5.95 -15.17
CA HIS A 105 -15.65 5.51 -15.20
C HIS A 105 -15.83 4.06 -14.76
N THR A 106 -14.87 3.18 -15.03
CA THR A 106 -14.96 1.77 -14.61
C THR A 106 -14.81 1.59 -13.10
N THR A 107 -14.26 2.59 -12.40
CA THR A 107 -14.14 2.58 -10.94
C THR A 107 -15.32 3.26 -10.24
N TRP A 108 -16.26 3.85 -10.99
CA TRP A 108 -17.48 4.44 -10.45
C TRP A 108 -18.47 3.36 -10.01
N SER A 109 -18.81 3.30 -8.73
CA SER A 109 -19.68 2.29 -8.13
C SER A 109 -21.16 2.73 -8.02
N GLY A 110 -21.55 3.79 -8.72
CA GLY A 110 -22.90 4.36 -8.71
C GLY A 110 -23.07 5.61 -7.86
N ASP A 111 -22.38 5.71 -6.73
CA ASP A 111 -22.47 6.87 -5.82
C ASP A 111 -21.10 7.51 -5.53
N ALA A 112 -20.00 6.74 -5.60
CA ALA A 112 -18.63 7.19 -5.37
C ALA A 112 -17.62 6.31 -6.13
N PHE A 113 -16.33 6.60 -6.01
CA PHE A 113 -15.28 5.85 -6.69
C PHE A 113 -14.66 4.77 -5.81
N ALA A 114 -14.41 3.62 -6.40
CA ALA A 114 -13.58 2.55 -5.86
C ALA A 114 -12.12 2.70 -6.31
N MET A 115 -11.20 2.08 -5.61
CA MET A 115 -9.77 2.13 -5.96
C MET A 115 -9.48 1.37 -7.26
N MET A 116 -10.18 0.26 -7.47
CA MET A 116 -10.13 -0.58 -8.66
C MET A 116 -11.55 -1.00 -9.04
N PRO A 117 -11.82 -1.33 -10.31
CA PRO A 117 -13.11 -1.86 -10.71
C PRO A 117 -13.50 -3.09 -9.87
N GLY A 118 -14.76 -3.14 -9.41
CA GLY A 118 -15.30 -4.23 -8.60
C GLY A 118 -15.07 -4.12 -7.09
N GLN A 119 -14.25 -3.19 -6.62
CA GLN A 119 -14.13 -2.90 -5.18
C GLN A 119 -15.26 -1.97 -4.70
N ALA A 120 -15.49 -2.00 -3.38
CA ALA A 120 -16.36 -1.01 -2.74
C ALA A 120 -15.72 0.40 -2.80
N PRO A 121 -16.55 1.47 -2.87
CA PRO A 121 -16.04 2.84 -2.86
C PRO A 121 -15.55 3.24 -1.48
N ASP A 122 -14.51 4.05 -1.45
CA ASP A 122 -13.94 4.61 -0.22
C ASP A 122 -13.50 6.07 -0.40
N ALA A 123 -13.23 6.76 0.71
CA ALA A 123 -12.83 8.16 0.69
C ALA A 123 -11.47 8.39 -0.02
N TRP A 124 -10.54 7.42 0.04
CA TRP A 124 -9.26 7.48 -0.64
C TRP A 124 -9.44 7.49 -2.16
N ALA A 125 -10.14 6.48 -2.67
CA ALA A 125 -10.39 6.32 -4.08
C ALA A 125 -11.20 7.48 -4.65
N THR A 126 -12.21 7.91 -3.89
CA THR A 126 -13.05 9.05 -4.27
C THR A 126 -12.23 10.34 -4.38
N PHE A 127 -11.32 10.61 -3.45
CA PHE A 127 -10.41 11.75 -3.53
C PHE A 127 -9.53 11.69 -4.79
N PHE A 128 -8.86 10.57 -5.04
CA PHE A 128 -7.94 10.45 -6.16
C PHE A 128 -8.67 10.54 -7.50
N SER A 129 -9.78 9.82 -7.64
CA SER A 129 -10.54 9.79 -8.88
C SER A 129 -11.20 11.13 -9.19
N THR A 130 -11.82 11.78 -8.20
CA THR A 130 -12.46 13.09 -8.37
C THR A 130 -11.43 14.14 -8.79
N ARG A 131 -10.28 14.20 -8.14
CA ARG A 131 -9.23 15.15 -8.50
C ARG A 131 -8.63 14.88 -9.87
N THR A 132 -8.41 13.61 -10.21
CA THR A 132 -7.94 13.24 -11.55
C THR A 132 -8.94 13.69 -12.60
N ALA A 133 -10.23 13.39 -12.42
CA ALA A 133 -11.28 13.75 -13.35
C ALA A 133 -11.41 15.27 -13.53
N VAL A 134 -11.53 16.01 -12.42
CA VAL A 134 -11.86 17.45 -12.45
C VAL A 134 -10.63 18.34 -12.66
N GLU A 135 -9.52 18.06 -11.96
CA GLU A 135 -8.35 18.96 -11.96
C GLU A 135 -7.36 18.67 -13.10
N ILE A 136 -7.29 17.42 -13.55
CA ILE A 136 -6.28 16.98 -14.52
C ILE A 136 -6.91 16.69 -15.90
N CYS A 137 -7.98 15.89 -15.93
CA CYS A 137 -8.64 15.49 -17.19
C CYS A 137 -9.63 16.54 -17.72
N SER A 138 -9.93 17.59 -16.95
CA SER A 138 -10.89 18.64 -17.30
C SER A 138 -12.29 18.12 -17.66
N GLY A 139 -12.65 16.96 -17.14
CA GLY A 139 -13.87 16.21 -17.44
C GLY A 139 -14.85 16.25 -16.26
N SER A 140 -15.55 17.38 -16.07
CA SER A 140 -16.65 17.46 -15.07
C SER A 140 -17.82 16.55 -15.41
N GLU A 141 -18.01 16.20 -16.69
CA GLU A 141 -19.05 15.30 -17.18
C GLU A 141 -18.90 13.85 -16.70
N THR A 142 -17.72 13.51 -16.14
CA THR A 142 -17.41 12.16 -15.68
C THR A 142 -17.85 11.86 -14.26
N VAL A 143 -18.33 12.86 -13.53
CA VAL A 143 -18.71 12.74 -12.11
C VAL A 143 -20.16 13.17 -11.93
N ASP A 144 -21.00 12.24 -11.50
CA ASP A 144 -22.34 12.59 -11.01
C ASP A 144 -22.19 13.33 -9.67
N THR A 145 -22.14 14.64 -9.76
CA THR A 145 -21.84 15.51 -8.62
C THR A 145 -22.91 15.40 -7.52
N GLU A 146 -24.17 15.23 -7.88
CA GLU A 146 -25.27 15.13 -6.91
C GLU A 146 -25.16 13.83 -6.10
N ARG A 147 -24.95 12.70 -6.76
CA ARG A 147 -24.75 11.41 -6.09
C ARG A 147 -23.50 11.41 -5.23
N LEU A 148 -22.40 11.96 -5.75
CA LEU A 148 -21.15 12.03 -5.00
C LEU A 148 -21.30 12.90 -3.74
N LEU A 149 -21.96 14.06 -3.82
CA LEU A 149 -22.20 14.90 -2.65
C LEU A 149 -23.09 14.19 -1.63
N LYS A 150 -24.10 13.44 -2.08
CA LYS A 150 -24.93 12.62 -1.20
C LYS A 150 -24.11 11.54 -0.50
N TRP A 151 -23.24 10.83 -1.22
CA TRP A 151 -22.35 9.82 -0.63
C TRP A 151 -21.40 10.46 0.38
N LEU A 152 -20.75 11.58 0.01
CA LEU A 152 -19.87 12.32 0.90
C LEU A 152 -20.58 12.77 2.19
N SER A 153 -21.86 13.15 2.12
CA SER A 153 -22.64 13.52 3.32
C SER A 153 -22.76 12.37 4.32
N GLY A 154 -22.80 11.14 3.81
CA GLY A 154 -22.86 9.92 4.63
C GLY A 154 -21.58 9.60 5.39
N LEU A 155 -20.46 10.28 5.09
CA LEU A 155 -19.18 10.03 5.78
C LEU A 155 -19.10 10.66 7.17
N GLN A 156 -19.98 11.61 7.52
CA GLN A 156 -19.89 12.30 8.82
C GLN A 156 -20.42 11.42 9.95
N THR A 157 -19.55 11.15 10.92
CA THR A 157 -19.90 10.40 12.13
C THR A 157 -20.74 11.22 13.10
N ALA A 158 -21.40 10.56 14.04
CA ALA A 158 -22.08 11.24 15.15
C ALA A 158 -21.14 12.13 15.98
N GLY A 159 -19.82 11.85 16.01
CA GLY A 159 -18.78 12.65 16.65
C GLY A 159 -18.39 13.91 15.85
N GLY A 160 -18.79 14.02 14.58
CA GLY A 160 -18.52 15.19 13.71
C GLY A 160 -17.37 15.00 12.72
N GLY A 161 -16.43 14.09 12.95
CA GLY A 161 -15.36 13.74 11.99
C GLY A 161 -15.89 12.89 10.82
N LEU A 162 -15.08 12.72 9.77
CA LEU A 162 -15.43 11.86 8.64
C LEU A 162 -14.76 10.50 8.76
N ALA A 163 -15.45 9.48 8.25
CA ALA A 163 -15.01 8.10 8.16
C ALA A 163 -14.68 7.70 6.71
N TRP A 164 -14.13 6.51 6.53
CA TRP A 164 -13.70 5.99 5.23
C TRP A 164 -14.86 5.69 4.28
N THR A 165 -15.97 5.19 4.84
CA THR A 165 -17.22 4.89 4.14
C THR A 165 -18.41 5.25 5.03
N PRO A 166 -19.65 5.32 4.48
CA PRO A 166 -20.85 5.54 5.31
C PRO A 166 -21.04 4.48 6.40
N GLU A 167 -20.63 3.22 6.14
CA GLU A 167 -20.72 2.13 7.11
C GLU A 167 -19.76 2.32 8.29
N HIS A 168 -18.52 2.78 8.01
CA HIS A 168 -17.57 3.19 9.07
C HIS A 168 -18.10 4.40 9.86
N ALA A 169 -18.76 5.34 9.17
CA ALA A 169 -19.38 6.48 9.84
C ALA A 169 -20.50 6.06 10.82
N ALA A 170 -21.31 5.07 10.43
CA ALA A 170 -22.35 4.50 11.30
C ALA A 170 -21.75 3.83 12.57
N ARG A 171 -20.52 3.33 12.50
CA ARG A 171 -19.77 2.78 13.65
C ARG A 171 -19.08 3.87 14.49
N GLY A 172 -19.06 5.11 14.03
CA GLY A 172 -18.37 6.22 14.71
C GLY A 172 -16.86 6.31 14.45
N GLU A 173 -16.34 5.60 13.46
CA GLU A 173 -14.92 5.42 13.17
C GLU A 173 -14.36 6.61 12.35
N ALA A 174 -14.24 7.77 12.98
CA ALA A 174 -13.69 8.97 12.33
C ALA A 174 -12.16 9.00 12.36
N ASP A 175 -11.56 9.46 11.23
CA ASP A 175 -10.11 9.56 11.06
C ASP A 175 -9.72 10.84 10.32
N ALA A 176 -8.63 11.49 10.72
CA ALA A 176 -8.14 12.72 10.08
C ALA A 176 -7.74 12.51 8.61
N ARG A 177 -7.35 11.29 8.23
CA ARG A 177 -7.09 10.91 6.83
C ARG A 177 -8.39 10.92 6.03
N ALA A 178 -9.44 10.30 6.53
CA ALA A 178 -10.76 10.30 5.89
C ALA A 178 -11.34 11.73 5.80
N CYS A 179 -11.17 12.56 6.84
CA CYS A 179 -11.53 13.97 6.78
C CYS A 179 -10.80 14.70 5.64
N PHE A 180 -9.48 14.51 5.51
CA PHE A 180 -8.70 15.10 4.44
C PHE A 180 -9.20 14.67 3.05
N TYR A 181 -9.41 13.38 2.84
CA TYR A 181 -9.83 12.87 1.54
C TYR A 181 -11.25 13.31 1.17
N GLY A 182 -12.20 13.22 2.10
CA GLY A 182 -13.56 13.67 1.86
C GLY A 182 -13.63 15.17 1.57
N VAL A 183 -12.98 16.00 2.41
CA VAL A 183 -12.96 17.45 2.25
C VAL A 183 -12.31 17.87 0.92
N LEU A 184 -11.21 17.26 0.52
CA LEU A 184 -10.54 17.62 -0.74
C LEU A 184 -11.25 17.07 -1.97
N ALA A 185 -11.97 15.94 -1.88
CA ALA A 185 -12.87 15.49 -2.94
C ALA A 185 -13.99 16.51 -3.18
N TRP A 186 -14.68 16.93 -2.11
CA TRP A 186 -15.67 18.01 -2.19
C TRP A 186 -15.06 19.31 -2.74
N ARG A 187 -13.88 19.71 -2.26
CA ARG A 187 -13.22 20.93 -2.70
C ARG A 187 -12.88 20.92 -4.20
N ALA A 188 -12.54 19.76 -4.76
CA ALA A 188 -12.34 19.60 -6.19
C ALA A 188 -13.64 19.87 -6.97
N LEU A 189 -14.79 19.35 -6.50
CA LEU A 189 -16.08 19.60 -7.12
C LEU A 189 -16.48 21.07 -7.14
N THR A 190 -16.08 21.86 -6.13
CA THR A 190 -16.38 23.30 -6.11
C THR A 190 -15.74 24.09 -7.26
N ARG A 191 -14.81 23.47 -8.02
CA ARG A 191 -14.26 24.05 -9.25
C ARG A 191 -15.22 23.98 -10.43
N THR A 192 -16.19 23.07 -10.40
CA THR A 192 -17.21 22.90 -11.45
C THR A 192 -18.48 23.67 -11.19
N GLY A 193 -18.65 24.20 -9.99
CA GLY A 193 -19.81 24.97 -9.55
C GLY A 193 -19.79 25.26 -8.04
N ALA A 194 -20.67 26.13 -7.58
CA ALA A 194 -20.81 26.44 -6.15
C ALA A 194 -21.61 25.31 -5.47
N HIS A 195 -20.92 24.42 -4.79
CA HIS A 195 -21.52 23.35 -4.01
C HIS A 195 -21.27 23.59 -2.52
N PRO A 196 -22.32 23.74 -1.69
CA PRO A 196 -22.16 23.81 -0.24
C PRO A 196 -21.51 22.54 0.28
N ALA A 197 -20.78 22.63 1.39
CA ALA A 197 -20.24 21.44 2.04
C ALA A 197 -21.39 20.50 2.47
N PRO A 198 -21.30 19.20 2.20
CA PRO A 198 -22.39 18.25 2.49
C PRO A 198 -22.44 17.83 3.96
N TRP A 199 -21.66 18.44 4.83
CA TRP A 199 -21.54 18.14 6.26
C TRP A 199 -21.86 19.35 7.13
N ASP A 200 -22.10 19.07 8.42
CA ASP A 200 -22.00 20.09 9.46
C ASP A 200 -20.52 20.49 9.63
N VAL A 201 -20.16 21.62 9.00
CA VAL A 201 -18.78 22.11 8.93
C VAL A 201 -18.26 22.49 10.32
N GLU A 202 -19.12 23.06 11.19
CA GLU A 202 -18.69 23.47 12.54
C GLU A 202 -18.29 22.25 13.37
N ARG A 203 -19.06 21.17 13.32
CA ARG A 203 -18.74 19.90 14.00
C ARG A 203 -17.50 19.24 13.42
N LEU A 204 -17.32 19.27 12.10
CA LEU A 204 -16.14 18.71 11.45
C LEU A 204 -14.87 19.49 11.85
N VAL A 205 -14.92 20.81 11.84
CA VAL A 205 -13.82 21.67 12.31
C VAL A 205 -13.51 21.41 13.78
N ALA A 206 -14.54 21.32 14.63
CA ALA A 206 -14.35 21.02 16.06
C ALA A 206 -13.68 19.65 16.26
N TRP A 207 -14.11 18.63 15.53
CA TRP A 207 -13.50 17.29 15.61
C TRP A 207 -12.03 17.31 15.18
N LEU A 208 -11.72 17.94 14.04
CA LEU A 208 -10.34 18.05 13.55
C LEU A 208 -9.44 18.80 14.56
N ARG A 209 -9.93 19.91 15.14
CA ARG A 209 -9.21 20.69 16.16
C ARG A 209 -8.93 19.88 17.42
N ALA A 210 -9.84 18.98 17.81
CA ALA A 210 -9.66 18.12 18.96
C ALA A 210 -8.53 17.07 18.77
N GLN A 211 -8.07 16.84 17.54
CA GLN A 211 -6.90 16.00 17.27
C GLN A 211 -5.57 16.73 17.48
N GLN A 212 -5.58 18.05 17.68
CA GLN A 212 -4.36 18.82 17.98
C GLN A 212 -3.88 18.55 19.39
N THR A 213 -2.62 18.14 19.53
CA THR A 213 -1.99 17.92 20.86
C THR A 213 -1.50 19.26 21.47
N PRO A 214 -1.25 19.30 22.78
CA PRO A 214 -0.69 20.50 23.44
C PRO A 214 0.62 20.98 22.84
N GLU A 215 1.45 20.08 22.30
CA GLU A 215 2.72 20.39 21.64
C GLU A 215 2.52 21.08 20.27
N GLY A 216 1.33 20.93 19.67
CA GLY A 216 0.93 21.60 18.44
C GLY A 216 0.73 20.69 17.23
N GLY A 217 1.25 19.45 17.23
CA GLY A 217 1.03 18.46 16.20
C GLY A 217 -0.37 17.86 16.25
N PHE A 218 -0.72 17.05 15.24
CA PHE A 218 -2.02 16.38 15.17
C PHE A 218 -1.86 14.85 15.21
N ARG A 219 -2.86 14.18 15.77
CA ARG A 219 -3.05 12.74 15.73
C ARG A 219 -4.06 12.36 14.64
N PHE A 220 -4.04 11.09 14.19
CA PHE A 220 -5.03 10.60 13.22
C PHE A 220 -6.43 10.48 13.82
N SER A 221 -6.49 10.01 15.06
CA SER A 221 -7.72 9.75 15.82
C SER A 221 -7.48 10.00 17.30
N PRO A 222 -8.52 10.01 18.13
CA PRO A 222 -8.38 10.10 19.59
C PRO A 222 -7.53 8.98 20.20
N ASP A 223 -7.50 7.80 19.58
CA ASP A 223 -6.79 6.62 20.06
C ASP A 223 -5.32 6.56 19.63
N ALA A 224 -4.88 7.44 18.73
CA ALA A 224 -3.49 7.48 18.30
C ALA A 224 -2.58 7.99 19.43
N GLU A 225 -1.47 7.29 19.69
CA GLU A 225 -0.57 7.57 20.82
C GLU A 225 0.21 8.88 20.68
N VAL A 226 0.69 9.19 19.47
CA VAL A 226 1.58 10.33 19.23
C VAL A 226 1.15 11.17 18.03
N PRO A 227 1.40 12.50 18.05
CA PRO A 227 1.24 13.31 16.86
C PRO A 227 2.29 12.95 15.82
N CYS A 228 1.93 13.07 14.55
CA CYS A 228 2.87 12.85 13.46
C CYS A 228 2.68 13.85 12.32
N MET A 229 3.73 14.01 11.50
CA MET A 229 3.72 14.94 10.38
C MET A 229 2.61 14.63 9.36
N TRP A 230 2.26 13.35 9.20
CA TRP A 230 1.17 12.92 8.31
C TRP A 230 -0.20 13.41 8.78
N ALA A 231 -0.53 13.18 10.04
CA ALA A 231 -1.80 13.64 10.63
C ALA A 231 -1.86 15.16 10.62
N THR A 232 -0.74 15.83 10.94
CA THR A 232 -0.65 17.29 10.93
C THR A 232 -0.91 17.87 9.54
N TYR A 233 -0.31 17.28 8.50
CA TYR A 233 -0.57 17.70 7.11
C TYR A 233 -2.04 17.52 6.75
N ARG A 234 -2.63 16.38 7.04
CA ARG A 234 -4.03 16.10 6.68
C ARG A 234 -5.00 17.03 7.41
N ALA A 235 -4.81 17.21 8.70
CA ALA A 235 -5.66 18.08 9.49
C ALA A 235 -5.55 19.56 9.05
N THR A 236 -4.33 20.07 8.88
CA THR A 236 -4.11 21.48 8.50
C THR A 236 -4.66 21.80 7.12
N VAL A 237 -4.47 20.92 6.14
CA VAL A 237 -4.98 21.12 4.76
C VAL A 237 -6.50 20.97 4.71
N ALA A 238 -7.08 20.02 5.44
CA ALA A 238 -8.54 19.90 5.53
C ALA A 238 -9.17 21.13 6.19
N LEU A 239 -8.59 21.63 7.28
CA LEU A 239 -9.03 22.86 7.96
C LEU A 239 -8.94 24.09 7.04
N ASP A 240 -7.83 24.28 6.31
CA ASP A 240 -7.69 25.38 5.34
C ASP A 240 -8.73 25.29 4.23
N ALA A 241 -8.98 24.09 3.69
CA ALA A 241 -10.00 23.86 2.67
C ALA A 241 -11.44 24.16 3.15
N LEU A 242 -11.68 24.03 4.46
CA LEU A 242 -12.95 24.41 5.12
C LEU A 242 -12.98 25.91 5.52
N GLY A 243 -11.98 26.70 5.15
CA GLY A 243 -11.88 28.12 5.52
C GLY A 243 -11.55 28.34 7.00
N SER A 244 -10.91 27.37 7.65
CA SER A 244 -10.61 27.38 9.09
C SER A 244 -9.13 27.12 9.35
N GLY A 245 -8.74 26.90 10.60
CA GLY A 245 -7.37 26.57 11.00
C GLY A 245 -7.30 25.81 12.32
N PRO A 246 -6.09 25.37 12.73
CA PRO A 246 -5.84 24.74 14.02
C PRO A 246 -6.35 25.58 15.20
N ALA A 247 -6.60 24.91 16.33
CA ALA A 247 -6.92 25.63 17.57
C ALA A 247 -5.75 26.51 18.05
N ALA A 248 -4.51 26.03 17.89
CA ALA A 248 -3.28 26.74 18.24
C ALA A 248 -2.33 26.81 17.00
N PRO A 249 -2.55 27.75 16.04
CA PRO A 249 -1.78 27.79 14.79
C PRO A 249 -0.29 28.00 14.99
N ARG A 250 0.10 28.88 15.94
CA ARG A 250 1.51 29.17 16.26
C ARG A 250 2.22 27.94 16.84
N ALA A 251 1.56 27.20 17.74
CA ALA A 251 2.10 25.96 18.29
C ALA A 251 2.27 24.90 17.18
N CYS A 252 1.31 24.82 16.24
CA CYS A 252 1.42 23.92 15.10
C CYS A 252 2.64 24.23 14.21
N VAL A 253 2.87 25.48 13.85
CA VAL A 253 4.05 25.89 13.09
C VAL A 253 5.33 25.58 13.87
N SER A 254 5.38 25.90 15.17
CA SER A 254 6.53 25.61 16.03
C SER A 254 6.84 24.10 16.08
N TRP A 255 5.81 23.27 16.24
CA TRP A 255 5.97 21.81 16.25
C TRP A 255 6.48 21.28 14.91
N ILE A 256 5.92 21.72 13.77
CA ILE A 256 6.40 21.32 12.43
C ILE A 256 7.87 21.68 12.27
N THR A 257 8.26 22.90 12.64
CA THR A 257 9.61 23.42 12.43
C THR A 257 10.64 22.86 13.41
N SER A 258 10.21 22.31 14.56
CA SER A 258 11.09 21.59 15.49
C SER A 258 11.50 20.20 14.97
N LEU A 259 10.72 19.63 14.03
CA LEU A 259 10.98 18.30 13.45
C LEU A 259 11.96 18.38 12.26
N ARG A 260 13.02 19.15 12.39
CA ARG A 260 14.11 19.21 11.41
C ARG A 260 15.21 18.25 11.81
N GLY A 261 15.66 17.45 10.83
CA GLY A 261 16.81 16.58 10.99
C GLY A 261 18.15 17.29 10.76
N GLU A 262 19.21 16.51 10.72
CA GLU A 262 20.61 17.01 10.61
C GLU A 262 20.89 17.76 9.32
N THR A 263 20.27 17.36 8.20
CA THR A 263 20.47 18.04 6.91
C THR A 263 19.53 19.24 6.72
N GLY A 264 18.61 19.46 7.69
CA GLY A 264 17.63 20.52 7.66
C GLY A 264 16.33 20.18 6.91
N ALA A 265 16.20 18.95 6.39
CA ALA A 265 14.93 18.42 5.94
C ALA A 265 14.09 17.94 7.14
N PHE A 266 12.95 17.29 6.93
CA PHE A 266 12.01 17.00 8.01
C PHE A 266 11.94 15.51 8.33
N VAL A 267 11.60 15.21 9.61
CA VAL A 267 11.33 13.87 10.13
C VAL A 267 9.85 13.74 10.51
N ARG A 268 9.39 12.50 10.72
CA ARG A 268 7.95 12.22 10.89
C ARG A 268 7.39 12.61 12.26
N TRP A 269 8.17 12.39 13.32
CA TRP A 269 7.85 12.74 14.72
C TRP A 269 9.12 12.89 15.54
N GLU A 270 9.03 13.37 16.75
CA GLU A 270 10.16 13.56 17.64
C GLU A 270 10.90 12.24 17.92
N GLY A 271 12.21 12.23 17.71
CA GLY A 271 13.07 11.06 17.87
C GLY A 271 13.03 10.07 16.69
N TYR A 272 12.30 10.37 15.60
CA TYR A 272 12.39 9.58 14.39
C TYR A 272 13.70 9.89 13.64
N PRO A 273 14.51 8.86 13.29
CA PRO A 273 15.89 9.09 12.86
C PRO A 273 16.05 9.38 11.36
N VAL A 274 14.98 9.27 10.57
CA VAL A 274 15.06 9.37 9.11
C VAL A 274 14.42 10.65 8.60
N GLU A 275 15.20 11.48 7.91
CA GLU A 275 14.69 12.57 7.09
C GLU A 275 14.18 11.98 5.77
N ASP A 276 12.89 11.72 5.68
CA ASP A 276 12.29 11.12 4.49
C ASP A 276 11.57 12.13 3.59
N VAL A 277 11.36 11.72 2.35
CA VAL A 277 10.69 12.55 1.32
C VAL A 277 9.27 12.93 1.75
N TRP A 278 8.54 12.01 2.39
CA TRP A 278 7.14 12.21 2.73
C TRP A 278 6.97 13.14 3.94
N ALA A 279 7.86 13.06 4.93
CA ALA A 279 7.88 14.01 6.04
C ALA A 279 8.11 15.45 5.55
N SER A 280 9.05 15.63 4.61
CA SER A 280 9.29 16.94 4.00
C SER A 280 8.10 17.42 3.16
N PHE A 281 7.45 16.53 2.39
CA PHE A 281 6.22 16.84 1.68
C PHE A 281 5.11 17.31 2.63
N CYS A 282 4.87 16.57 3.70
CA CYS A 282 3.84 16.92 4.68
C CYS A 282 4.15 18.23 5.41
N ALA A 283 5.40 18.45 5.79
CA ALA A 283 5.82 19.69 6.46
C ALA A 283 5.59 20.92 5.58
N ILE A 284 6.09 20.88 4.33
CA ILE A 284 5.92 22.01 3.38
C ILE A 284 4.44 22.22 3.06
N GLY A 285 3.67 21.15 2.84
CA GLY A 285 2.23 21.22 2.61
C GLY A 285 1.46 21.84 3.79
N SER A 286 1.82 21.46 5.03
CA SER A 286 1.24 22.03 6.27
C SER A 286 1.56 23.51 6.41
N LEU A 287 2.83 23.90 6.25
CA LEU A 287 3.24 25.31 6.35
C LEU A 287 2.49 26.17 5.32
N ARG A 288 2.29 25.68 4.10
CA ARG A 288 1.49 26.37 3.08
C ARG A 288 0.02 26.54 3.50
N ALA A 289 -0.61 25.48 4.01
CA ALA A 289 -1.99 25.54 4.51
C ALA A 289 -2.13 26.50 5.70
N LEU A 290 -1.09 26.61 6.53
CA LEU A 290 -1.01 27.55 7.65
C LEU A 290 -0.59 28.98 7.23
N ARG A 291 -0.32 29.19 5.92
CA ARG A 291 0.21 30.46 5.38
C ARG A 291 1.50 30.91 6.07
N ALA A 292 2.27 29.94 6.56
CA ALA A 292 3.59 30.16 7.15
C ALA A 292 4.69 30.17 6.06
N PRO A 293 5.82 30.91 6.29
CA PRO A 293 6.92 30.93 5.33
C PRO A 293 7.50 29.54 5.07
N THR A 294 7.74 29.21 3.80
CA THR A 294 8.42 27.98 3.36
C THR A 294 9.84 28.22 2.87
N GLU A 295 10.17 29.47 2.55
CA GLU A 295 11.46 29.88 2.00
C GLU A 295 12.65 29.51 2.89
N PRO A 296 12.58 29.59 4.24
CA PRO A 296 13.70 29.20 5.09
C PRO A 296 14.10 27.72 4.99
N TYR A 297 13.22 26.89 4.45
CA TYR A 297 13.42 25.43 4.34
C TYR A 297 13.71 24.97 2.91
N ALA A 298 13.48 25.85 1.93
CA ALA A 298 13.49 25.50 0.52
C ALA A 298 14.83 24.90 0.06
N ASP A 299 15.96 25.47 0.45
CA ASP A 299 17.27 25.01 0.04
C ASP A 299 17.62 23.63 0.62
N ALA A 300 17.38 23.44 1.91
CA ALA A 300 17.66 22.15 2.56
C ALA A 300 16.77 21.04 2.00
N VAL A 301 15.47 21.31 1.85
CA VAL A 301 14.53 20.35 1.27
C VAL A 301 14.87 20.03 -0.18
N THR A 302 15.22 21.03 -1.00
CA THR A 302 15.64 20.82 -2.39
C THR A 302 16.90 19.99 -2.47
N ALA A 303 17.92 20.30 -1.65
CA ALA A 303 19.14 19.52 -1.58
C ALA A 303 18.89 18.07 -1.16
N ARG A 304 17.93 17.86 -0.23
CA ARG A 304 17.49 16.52 0.18
C ARG A 304 16.86 15.78 -1.00
N MET A 305 15.88 16.38 -1.70
CA MET A 305 15.22 15.76 -2.86
C MET A 305 16.22 15.33 -3.93
N ARG A 306 17.21 16.16 -4.24
CA ARG A 306 18.28 15.78 -5.20
C ARG A 306 19.00 14.50 -4.83
N ARG A 307 19.28 14.27 -3.53
CA ARG A 307 19.95 13.05 -3.05
C ARG A 307 19.05 11.81 -3.11
N LEU A 308 17.73 12.00 -3.16
CA LEU A 308 16.76 10.91 -3.23
C LEU A 308 16.40 10.52 -4.67
N ALA A 309 16.95 11.22 -5.67
CA ALA A 309 16.73 10.90 -7.07
C ALA A 309 17.41 9.58 -7.46
N CYS A 310 16.69 8.73 -8.20
CA CYS A 310 17.17 7.44 -8.67
C CYS A 310 17.72 7.51 -10.08
N ALA A 311 18.71 6.67 -10.40
CA ALA A 311 19.32 6.63 -11.73
C ALA A 311 18.34 6.27 -12.86
N GLU A 312 17.30 5.51 -12.55
CA GLU A 312 16.24 5.12 -13.48
C GLU A 312 15.17 6.22 -13.70
N GLY A 313 15.30 7.37 -13.02
CA GLY A 313 14.28 8.41 -12.90
C GLY A 313 13.36 8.18 -11.70
N GLY A 314 12.69 9.24 -11.24
CA GLY A 314 11.89 9.19 -10.01
C GLY A 314 12.74 9.27 -8.73
N TYR A 315 12.11 9.00 -7.59
CA TYR A 315 12.69 9.23 -6.27
C TYR A 315 12.36 8.07 -5.32
N THR A 316 13.20 7.91 -4.29
CA THR A 316 12.95 7.02 -3.16
C THR A 316 12.88 7.80 -1.84
N TYR A 317 12.64 7.12 -0.70
CA TYR A 317 12.38 7.81 0.58
C TYR A 317 13.66 8.31 1.28
N ARG A 318 14.79 7.67 1.03
CA ARG A 318 16.12 8.05 1.50
C ARG A 318 17.15 7.81 0.40
N GLU A 319 18.42 7.92 0.69
CA GLU A 319 19.49 7.66 -0.28
C GLU A 319 19.26 6.30 -0.97
N PRO A 320 19.31 6.22 -2.32
CA PRO A 320 18.94 5.01 -3.06
C PRO A 320 19.64 3.73 -2.60
N ASP A 321 20.94 3.83 -2.30
CA ASP A 321 21.75 2.69 -1.85
C ASP A 321 21.42 2.21 -0.41
N LEU A 322 20.65 2.99 0.32
CA LEU A 322 20.26 2.72 1.71
C LEU A 322 18.76 2.46 1.86
N ALA A 323 18.00 2.48 0.78
CA ALA A 323 16.53 2.39 0.80
C ALA A 323 16.07 0.94 0.96
N ALA A 324 15.99 0.48 2.20
CA ALA A 324 15.46 -0.83 2.55
C ALA A 324 13.92 -0.83 2.57
N ASP A 325 13.31 -1.97 2.24
CA ASP A 325 11.88 -2.20 2.38
C ASP A 325 11.58 -3.54 3.10
N ALA A 326 10.38 -3.64 3.69
CA ALA A 326 10.03 -4.79 4.51
C ALA A 326 9.90 -6.09 3.71
N LEU A 327 9.42 -6.03 2.45
CA LEU A 327 9.29 -7.22 1.61
C LEU A 327 10.65 -7.76 1.20
N SER A 328 11.54 -6.91 0.67
CA SER A 328 12.89 -7.31 0.27
C SER A 328 13.73 -7.80 1.47
N THR A 329 13.59 -7.15 2.63
CA THR A 329 14.27 -7.58 3.86
C THR A 329 13.75 -8.92 4.36
N SER A 330 12.43 -9.14 4.36
CA SER A 330 11.85 -10.44 4.70
C SER A 330 12.25 -11.52 3.70
N ALA A 331 12.20 -11.21 2.41
CA ALA A 331 12.62 -12.13 1.35
C ALA A 331 14.06 -12.59 1.52
N SER A 332 14.99 -11.66 1.83
CA SER A 332 16.39 -12.01 2.05
C SER A 332 16.61 -12.94 3.25
N ILE A 333 15.83 -12.78 4.33
CA ILE A 333 15.87 -13.69 5.49
C ILE A 333 15.38 -15.08 5.10
N LEU A 334 14.23 -15.15 4.43
CA LEU A 334 13.61 -16.42 4.03
C LEU A 334 14.46 -17.18 3.00
N SER A 335 15.08 -16.47 2.06
CA SER A 335 16.02 -17.04 1.09
C SER A 335 17.23 -17.63 1.79
N ASP A 336 17.89 -16.88 2.69
CA ASP A 336 19.04 -17.40 3.45
C ASP A 336 18.67 -18.64 4.26
N GLN A 337 17.48 -18.68 4.89
CA GLN A 337 16.99 -19.85 5.62
C GLN A 337 16.73 -21.05 4.68
N ALA A 338 16.15 -20.81 3.49
CA ALA A 338 15.95 -21.85 2.48
C ALA A 338 17.29 -22.43 1.98
N LEU A 339 18.33 -21.64 1.98
CA LEU A 339 19.69 -22.03 1.63
C LEU A 339 20.50 -22.62 2.81
N GLY A 340 19.87 -22.80 3.97
CA GLY A 340 20.45 -23.48 5.12
C GLY A 340 21.06 -22.57 6.21
N ALA A 341 20.85 -21.26 6.14
CA ALA A 341 21.25 -20.39 7.25
C ALA A 341 20.41 -20.66 8.50
N THR A 342 21.05 -20.62 9.66
CA THR A 342 20.37 -20.86 10.93
C THR A 342 19.71 -19.59 11.44
N THR A 343 18.64 -19.76 12.22
CA THR A 343 17.93 -18.64 12.88
C THR A 343 18.81 -17.88 13.87
N ALA A 344 19.93 -18.44 14.30
CA ALA A 344 20.90 -17.83 15.20
C ALA A 344 21.94 -16.95 14.48
N ASP A 345 21.89 -16.85 13.16
CA ASP A 345 22.80 -16.00 12.38
C ASP A 345 22.63 -14.52 12.78
N PRO A 346 23.70 -13.83 13.21
CA PRO A 346 23.63 -12.42 13.58
C PRO A 346 23.12 -11.49 12.47
N ALA A 347 23.38 -11.83 11.21
CA ALA A 347 22.86 -11.04 10.07
C ALA A 347 21.35 -11.19 9.94
N ILE A 348 20.80 -12.37 10.16
CA ILE A 348 19.34 -12.59 10.21
C ILE A 348 18.72 -11.80 11.36
N GLU A 349 19.32 -11.86 12.56
CA GLU A 349 18.79 -11.12 13.72
C GLU A 349 18.84 -9.60 13.52
N THR A 350 19.86 -9.08 12.84
CA THR A 350 19.95 -7.66 12.50
C THR A 350 18.80 -7.24 11.58
N ARG A 351 18.51 -8.03 10.55
CA ARG A 351 17.37 -7.79 9.63
C ARG A 351 16.02 -7.91 10.33
N ARG A 352 15.84 -8.88 11.23
CA ARG A 352 14.63 -9.01 12.07
C ARG A 352 14.43 -7.81 12.99
N ARG A 353 15.50 -7.31 13.58
CA ARG A 353 15.46 -6.09 14.41
C ARG A 353 15.02 -4.89 13.58
N TRP A 354 15.50 -4.76 12.35
CA TRP A 354 15.05 -3.71 11.43
C TRP A 354 13.55 -3.86 11.11
N LEU A 355 13.06 -5.07 10.81
CA LEU A 355 11.62 -5.33 10.58
C LEU A 355 10.78 -4.96 11.81
N ARG A 356 11.24 -5.28 13.04
CA ARG A 356 10.56 -4.84 14.27
C ARG A 356 10.51 -3.31 14.39
N GLY A 357 11.55 -2.63 13.94
CA GLY A 357 11.58 -1.17 13.85
C GLY A 357 10.61 -0.59 12.83
N CYS A 358 10.11 -1.38 11.87
CA CYS A 358 9.08 -1.00 10.91
C CYS A 358 7.64 -1.11 11.49
N LEU A 359 7.45 -1.63 12.69
CA LEU A 359 6.14 -1.55 13.37
C LEU A 359 5.86 -0.10 13.76
N LEU A 360 4.78 0.45 13.22
CA LEU A 360 4.40 1.84 13.50
C LEU A 360 3.79 1.97 14.90
N PRO A 361 4.19 2.99 15.68
CA PRO A 361 3.65 3.20 17.03
C PRO A 361 2.17 3.53 17.03
N ASN A 362 1.66 4.17 15.96
CA ASN A 362 0.28 4.63 15.86
C ASN A 362 -0.68 3.62 15.21
N GLU A 363 -0.15 2.63 14.48
CA GLU A 363 -0.96 1.72 13.67
C GLU A 363 -0.84 0.27 14.10
N GLY A 364 0.30 -0.17 14.60
CA GLY A 364 0.51 -1.52 15.12
C GLY A 364 0.94 -2.58 14.12
N GLY A 365 0.82 -2.33 12.82
CA GLY A 365 1.34 -3.21 11.77
C GLY A 365 2.71 -2.77 11.23
N VAL A 366 3.28 -3.56 10.33
CA VAL A 366 4.57 -3.30 9.68
C VAL A 366 4.38 -2.45 8.44
N MET A 367 5.09 -1.34 8.33
CA MET A 367 5.13 -0.50 7.14
C MET A 367 5.97 -1.14 6.02
N TYR A 368 5.60 -0.90 4.76
CA TYR A 368 6.38 -1.36 3.62
C TYR A 368 7.80 -0.78 3.63
N MET A 369 7.91 0.52 3.82
CA MET A 369 9.18 1.24 4.01
C MET A 369 8.94 2.42 4.95
N PRO A 370 9.97 2.94 5.62
CA PRO A 370 9.86 4.23 6.30
C PRO A 370 9.24 5.28 5.36
N ALA A 371 8.29 6.07 5.82
CA ALA A 371 7.45 7.01 5.07
C ALA A 371 6.09 6.46 4.60
N ARG A 372 5.81 5.17 4.74
CA ARG A 372 4.49 4.58 4.44
C ARG A 372 3.70 4.20 5.70
N GLY A 373 2.43 3.87 5.54
CA GLY A 373 1.58 3.29 6.59
C GLY A 373 1.83 1.79 6.76
N SER A 374 1.25 1.22 7.81
CA SER A 374 1.25 -0.22 8.04
C SER A 374 0.45 -0.94 6.97
N GLU A 375 0.95 -2.07 6.50
CA GLU A 375 0.36 -2.86 5.43
C GLU A 375 0.23 -4.32 5.84
N VAL A 376 -0.93 -4.93 5.53
CA VAL A 376 -1.23 -6.30 5.96
C VAL A 376 -0.27 -7.34 5.37
N ARG A 377 0.13 -7.21 4.11
CA ARG A 377 1.08 -8.15 3.48
C ARG A 377 2.49 -7.99 4.01
N CYS A 378 2.96 -6.74 4.19
CA CYS A 378 4.27 -6.49 4.78
C CYS A 378 4.34 -7.02 6.21
N THR A 379 3.24 -6.92 6.96
CA THR A 379 3.12 -7.52 8.30
C THR A 379 3.23 -9.04 8.24
N LEU A 380 2.51 -9.69 7.31
CA LEU A 380 2.61 -11.15 7.12
C LEU A 380 4.03 -11.58 6.78
N TRP A 381 4.67 -10.95 5.80
CA TRP A 381 6.03 -11.29 5.39
C TRP A 381 7.04 -11.12 6.52
N ALA A 382 6.93 -10.04 7.29
CA ALA A 382 7.81 -9.80 8.43
C ALA A 382 7.62 -10.88 9.53
N LEU A 383 6.37 -11.31 9.77
CA LEU A 383 6.07 -12.37 10.72
C LEU A 383 6.60 -13.73 10.27
N GLU A 384 6.40 -14.11 9.00
CA GLU A 384 6.95 -15.34 8.43
C GLU A 384 8.49 -15.35 8.42
N ALA A 385 9.13 -14.17 8.29
CA ALA A 385 10.58 -14.02 8.44
C ALA A 385 11.07 -14.05 9.91
N GLY A 386 10.17 -14.25 10.89
CA GLY A 386 10.49 -14.35 12.31
C GLY A 386 10.66 -13.01 13.03
N ALA A 387 10.00 -11.94 12.59
CA ALA A 387 10.11 -10.63 13.26
C ALA A 387 9.62 -10.64 14.72
N LEU A 388 8.75 -11.59 15.11
CA LEU A 388 8.31 -11.77 16.50
C LEU A 388 9.22 -12.68 17.33
N ASP A 389 10.21 -13.35 16.73
CA ASP A 389 11.14 -14.22 17.45
C ASP A 389 11.88 -13.39 18.52
N GLY A 390 11.74 -13.76 19.78
CA GLY A 390 12.27 -13.00 20.92
C GLY A 390 11.54 -11.68 21.25
N ALA A 391 10.44 -11.33 20.54
CA ALA A 391 9.68 -10.09 20.70
C ALA A 391 8.16 -10.31 20.74
N ALA A 392 7.70 -11.39 21.36
CA ALA A 392 6.29 -11.79 21.40
C ALA A 392 5.33 -10.70 21.93
N HIS A 393 5.83 -9.75 22.74
CA HIS A 393 5.05 -8.61 23.25
C HIS A 393 4.49 -7.71 22.12
N LEU A 394 5.09 -7.74 20.92
CA LEU A 394 4.62 -6.98 19.76
C LEU A 394 3.31 -7.53 19.17
N ALA A 395 3.00 -8.81 19.43
CA ALA A 395 1.73 -9.41 19.01
C ALA A 395 0.52 -8.66 19.58
N GLY A 396 0.62 -8.14 20.81
CA GLY A 396 -0.41 -7.32 21.44
C GLY A 396 -0.71 -6.00 20.74
N ARG A 397 0.19 -5.51 19.88
CA ARG A 397 -0.01 -4.31 19.04
C ARG A 397 -0.62 -4.67 17.70
N ILE A 398 -0.20 -5.79 17.12
CA ILE A 398 -0.67 -6.22 15.80
C ILE A 398 -2.15 -6.65 15.86
N THR A 399 -2.56 -7.33 16.93
CA THR A 399 -3.94 -7.84 17.08
C THR A 399 -5.01 -6.75 17.02
N PRO A 400 -4.98 -5.65 17.81
CA PRO A 400 -5.99 -4.59 17.70
C PRO A 400 -5.93 -3.86 16.35
N TRP A 401 -4.73 -3.66 15.77
CA TRP A 401 -4.59 -3.08 14.45
C TRP A 401 -5.26 -3.95 13.38
N LEU A 402 -5.00 -5.26 13.40
CA LEU A 402 -5.60 -6.18 12.43
C LEU A 402 -7.13 -6.21 12.55
N ARG A 403 -7.67 -6.17 13.78
CA ARG A 403 -9.12 -6.08 14.02
C ARG A 403 -9.72 -4.80 13.42
N GLY A 404 -9.05 -3.66 13.59
CA GLY A 404 -9.48 -2.38 13.01
C GLY A 404 -9.37 -2.31 11.48
N LEU A 405 -8.66 -3.26 10.84
CA LEU A 405 -8.48 -3.31 9.40
C LEU A 405 -9.61 -4.08 8.69
N GLN A 406 -10.44 -4.84 9.42
CA GLN A 406 -11.57 -5.55 8.83
C GLN A 406 -12.68 -4.59 8.43
N ASN A 407 -12.96 -4.55 7.13
CA ASN A 407 -13.96 -3.67 6.55
C ASN A 407 -15.40 -4.13 6.88
N PRO A 408 -16.40 -3.25 6.72
CA PRO A 408 -17.81 -3.57 6.95
C PRO A 408 -18.37 -4.71 6.09
N ASP A 409 -17.77 -4.99 4.92
CA ASP A 409 -18.12 -6.13 4.06
C ASP A 409 -17.53 -7.47 4.55
N GLY A 410 -16.75 -7.43 5.62
CA GLY A 410 -16.10 -8.58 6.25
C GLY A 410 -14.72 -8.90 5.73
N GLY A 411 -14.30 -8.33 4.61
CA GLY A 411 -12.97 -8.52 4.03
C GLY A 411 -11.92 -7.57 4.61
N PHE A 412 -10.71 -7.65 4.06
CA PHE A 412 -9.57 -6.81 4.44
C PHE A 412 -8.99 -6.12 3.21
N GLY A 413 -8.59 -4.86 3.37
CA GLY A 413 -7.77 -4.14 2.39
C GLY A 413 -6.29 -4.09 2.81
N TYR A 414 -5.45 -3.54 1.95
CA TYR A 414 -4.02 -3.36 2.24
C TYR A 414 -3.76 -2.52 3.48
N TRP A 415 -4.52 -1.43 3.62
CA TRP A 415 -4.46 -0.44 4.68
C TRP A 415 -5.86 -0.13 5.17
N GLU A 416 -5.92 0.48 6.30
CA GLU A 416 -7.14 1.04 6.85
C GLU A 416 -7.85 1.95 5.83
N GLY A 417 -9.15 1.72 5.65
CA GLY A 417 -9.98 2.46 4.71
C GLY A 417 -9.84 2.06 3.24
N ARG A 418 -9.07 1.02 2.93
CA ARG A 418 -8.98 0.43 1.58
C ARG A 418 -10.05 -0.63 1.39
N GLY A 419 -10.64 -0.66 0.18
CA GLY A 419 -11.60 -1.71 -0.18
C GLY A 419 -11.00 -3.11 -0.05
N SER A 420 -11.85 -4.07 0.28
CA SER A 420 -11.46 -5.46 0.54
C SER A 420 -11.04 -6.20 -0.71
N ASP A 421 -10.06 -7.09 -0.56
CA ASP A 421 -9.62 -8.04 -1.58
C ASP A 421 -9.19 -9.37 -0.96
N VAL A 422 -9.15 -10.43 -1.79
CA VAL A 422 -8.82 -11.80 -1.34
C VAL A 422 -7.37 -11.88 -0.84
N VAL A 423 -6.42 -11.22 -1.51
CA VAL A 423 -4.99 -11.25 -1.13
C VAL A 423 -4.79 -10.69 0.27
N SER A 424 -5.39 -9.55 0.57
CA SER A 424 -5.32 -8.93 1.89
C SER A 424 -6.06 -9.74 2.94
N SER A 425 -7.21 -10.33 2.57
CA SER A 425 -8.03 -11.15 3.46
C SER A 425 -7.34 -12.46 3.86
N VAL A 426 -6.68 -13.15 2.93
CA VAL A 426 -5.89 -14.33 3.28
C VAL A 426 -4.66 -13.97 4.09
N SER A 427 -4.04 -12.82 3.82
CA SER A 427 -2.91 -12.33 4.63
C SER A 427 -3.32 -12.10 6.09
N ALA A 428 -4.50 -11.51 6.31
CA ALA A 428 -5.06 -11.32 7.65
C ALA A 428 -5.33 -12.67 8.37
N ALA A 429 -5.90 -13.65 7.67
CA ALA A 429 -6.13 -14.99 8.23
C ALA A 429 -4.80 -15.70 8.59
N GLU A 430 -3.76 -15.54 7.79
CA GLU A 430 -2.44 -16.10 8.09
C GLU A 430 -1.76 -15.38 9.28
N ILE A 431 -1.88 -14.06 9.38
CA ILE A 431 -1.39 -13.32 10.54
C ILE A 431 -2.07 -13.84 11.81
N ARG A 432 -3.41 -14.01 11.80
CA ARG A 432 -4.13 -14.62 12.93
C ARG A 432 -3.55 -15.97 13.32
N ARG A 433 -3.28 -16.84 12.35
CA ARG A 433 -2.66 -18.15 12.58
C ARG A 433 -1.31 -18.04 13.29
N ILE A 434 -0.46 -17.09 12.87
CA ILE A 434 0.87 -16.87 13.45
C ILE A 434 0.77 -16.29 14.87
N LEU A 435 -0.14 -15.35 15.09
CA LEU A 435 -0.32 -14.71 16.41
C LEU A 435 -0.88 -15.70 17.45
N GLY A 436 -1.67 -16.70 17.02
CA GLY A 436 -2.33 -17.67 17.91
C GLY A 436 -3.40 -17.04 18.79
N ASP A 437 -3.95 -17.83 19.72
CA ASP A 437 -5.13 -17.45 20.53
C ASP A 437 -4.79 -16.56 21.76
N GLY A 438 -3.51 -16.26 21.99
CA GLY A 438 -3.03 -15.60 23.23
C GLY A 438 -3.45 -14.13 23.39
N HIS A 439 -3.93 -13.46 22.32
CA HIS A 439 -4.24 -12.02 22.31
C HIS A 439 -5.69 -11.71 21.92
N GLY A 440 -6.57 -12.70 21.96
CA GLY A 440 -7.95 -12.62 21.47
C GLY A 440 -8.04 -12.72 19.93
N ASP A 441 -9.23 -13.03 19.43
CA ASP A 441 -9.43 -13.19 17.99
C ASP A 441 -9.42 -11.82 17.29
N PRO A 442 -8.51 -11.57 16.34
CA PRO A 442 -8.46 -10.31 15.59
C PRO A 442 -9.48 -10.24 14.46
N LEU A 443 -10.22 -11.32 14.16
CA LEU A 443 -11.10 -11.41 12.99
C LEU A 443 -12.54 -11.76 13.40
N ASP A 444 -13.52 -11.16 12.73
CA ASP A 444 -14.85 -11.76 12.62
C ASP A 444 -14.82 -12.82 11.51
N THR A 445 -14.74 -14.08 11.93
CA THR A 445 -14.64 -15.23 11.03
C THR A 445 -15.87 -15.38 10.13
N ALA A 446 -17.08 -15.12 10.64
CA ALA A 446 -18.31 -15.28 9.87
C ALA A 446 -18.41 -14.20 8.78
N GLU A 447 -18.05 -12.98 9.11
CA GLU A 447 -18.00 -11.87 8.16
C GLU A 447 -16.95 -12.13 7.06
N LEU A 448 -15.76 -12.60 7.44
CA LEU A 448 -14.69 -12.91 6.48
C LEU A 448 -15.11 -14.03 5.52
N LEU A 449 -15.76 -15.08 6.00
CA LEU A 449 -16.29 -16.15 5.14
C LEU A 449 -17.33 -15.61 4.16
N ARG A 450 -18.22 -14.71 4.59
CA ARG A 450 -19.20 -14.06 3.70
C ARG A 450 -18.52 -13.23 2.61
N PHE A 451 -17.47 -12.49 2.94
CA PHE A 451 -16.70 -11.76 1.95
C PHE A 451 -16.05 -12.70 0.93
N LEU A 452 -15.40 -13.77 1.37
CA LEU A 452 -14.78 -14.75 0.46
C LEU A 452 -15.82 -15.42 -0.46
N ASP A 453 -17.02 -15.70 0.06
CA ASP A 453 -18.13 -16.25 -0.73
C ASP A 453 -18.66 -15.23 -1.75
N SER A 454 -18.63 -13.93 -1.45
CA SER A 454 -19.01 -12.87 -2.40
C SER A 454 -18.02 -12.72 -3.58
N CYS A 455 -16.76 -13.17 -3.39
CA CYS A 455 -15.76 -13.21 -4.45
C CYS A 455 -15.88 -14.46 -5.34
N ARG A 456 -16.75 -15.41 -4.98
CA ARG A 456 -16.99 -16.62 -5.75
C ARG A 456 -17.63 -16.29 -7.09
N THR A 457 -17.11 -16.94 -8.15
CA THR A 457 -17.72 -16.94 -9.48
C THR A 457 -18.15 -18.37 -9.79
N PRO A 458 -19.44 -18.65 -10.10
CA PRO A 458 -19.88 -19.99 -10.47
C PRO A 458 -19.17 -20.44 -11.75
N GLY A 459 -18.47 -21.55 -11.70
CA GLY A 459 -17.92 -22.22 -12.88
C GLY A 459 -18.97 -23.07 -13.60
N PRO A 460 -18.65 -23.63 -14.80
CA PRO A 460 -19.59 -24.42 -15.60
C PRO A 460 -20.19 -25.63 -14.86
N ASP A 461 -19.48 -26.21 -13.90
CA ASP A 461 -19.85 -27.40 -13.14
C ASP A 461 -20.10 -27.07 -11.65
N ASP A 462 -20.52 -25.83 -11.34
CA ASP A 462 -20.59 -25.27 -9.97
C ASP A 462 -19.25 -25.34 -9.22
N ASP A 463 -18.16 -25.35 -9.97
CA ASP A 463 -16.81 -25.34 -9.41
C ASP A 463 -16.58 -24.05 -8.62
N TRP A 464 -15.97 -24.22 -7.44
CA TRP A 464 -15.61 -23.09 -6.60
C TRP A 464 -14.39 -22.35 -7.18
N GLN A 465 -14.63 -21.20 -7.80
CA GLN A 465 -13.60 -20.30 -8.32
C GLN A 465 -13.81 -18.91 -7.73
N ALA A 466 -12.75 -18.12 -7.60
CA ALA A 466 -12.84 -16.77 -7.07
C ALA A 466 -12.00 -15.77 -7.86
N GLY A 467 -12.57 -14.56 -8.01
CA GLY A 467 -11.82 -13.36 -8.34
C GLY A 467 -11.19 -12.75 -7.10
N ASN A 468 -10.27 -11.80 -7.28
CA ASN A 468 -9.64 -11.10 -6.16
C ASN A 468 -10.61 -10.15 -5.43
N VAL A 469 -11.70 -9.77 -6.08
CA VAL A 469 -12.77 -8.91 -5.56
C VAL A 469 -14.13 -9.47 -6.01
N PRO A 470 -15.26 -9.10 -5.37
CA PRO A 470 -16.59 -9.48 -5.83
C PRO A 470 -16.82 -9.12 -7.30
N GLY A 471 -17.29 -10.08 -8.11
CA GLY A 471 -17.49 -9.92 -9.56
C GLY A 471 -16.19 -9.83 -10.40
N GLY A 472 -15.02 -10.00 -9.79
CA GLY A 472 -13.75 -10.07 -10.48
C GLY A 472 -13.57 -11.37 -11.27
N GLU A 473 -12.73 -11.33 -12.31
CA GLU A 473 -12.37 -12.53 -13.09
C GLU A 473 -11.67 -13.57 -12.21
N PRO A 474 -12.07 -14.84 -12.29
CA PRO A 474 -11.44 -15.89 -11.50
C PRO A 474 -10.03 -16.17 -11.97
N THR A 475 -9.13 -16.37 -11.01
CA THR A 475 -7.74 -16.76 -11.27
C THR A 475 -7.31 -17.89 -10.35
N LEU A 476 -6.25 -18.62 -10.72
CA LEU A 476 -5.68 -19.65 -9.84
C LEU A 476 -5.34 -19.07 -8.46
N ARG A 477 -4.59 -17.95 -8.44
CA ARG A 477 -4.12 -17.38 -7.17
C ARG A 477 -5.27 -16.93 -6.28
N ALA A 478 -6.22 -16.16 -6.79
CA ALA A 478 -7.36 -15.70 -6.00
C ALA A 478 -8.19 -16.88 -5.47
N THR A 479 -8.42 -17.91 -6.32
CA THR A 479 -9.16 -19.12 -5.94
C THR A 479 -8.44 -19.88 -4.82
N LEU A 480 -7.15 -20.20 -4.99
CA LEU A 480 -6.39 -20.95 -3.99
C LEU A 480 -6.19 -20.17 -2.69
N GLN A 481 -5.97 -18.87 -2.76
CA GLN A 481 -5.88 -17.99 -1.59
C GLN A 481 -7.18 -17.97 -0.80
N ALA A 482 -8.31 -17.84 -1.48
CA ALA A 482 -9.61 -17.89 -0.82
C ALA A 482 -9.89 -19.26 -0.18
N LEU A 483 -9.55 -20.36 -0.87
CA LEU A 483 -9.68 -21.73 -0.33
C LEU A 483 -8.75 -21.97 0.86
N ARG A 484 -7.53 -21.41 0.84
CA ARG A 484 -6.58 -21.45 1.96
C ARG A 484 -7.10 -20.66 3.16
N ALA A 485 -7.65 -19.48 2.95
CA ALA A 485 -8.30 -18.72 4.01
C ALA A 485 -9.48 -19.50 4.62
N ARG A 486 -10.35 -20.09 3.78
CA ARG A 486 -11.46 -20.94 4.24
C ARG A 486 -11.00 -22.14 5.08
N GLN A 487 -9.87 -22.77 4.72
CA GLN A 487 -9.27 -23.84 5.53
C GLN A 487 -8.87 -23.32 6.93
N LEU A 488 -8.21 -22.18 7.01
CA LEU A 488 -7.81 -21.54 8.28
C LEU A 488 -9.02 -21.18 9.15
N LEU A 489 -10.16 -20.89 8.52
CA LEU A 489 -11.44 -20.56 9.17
C LEU A 489 -12.33 -21.78 9.44
N GLY A 490 -11.81 -22.99 9.25
CA GLY A 490 -12.51 -24.25 9.58
C GLY A 490 -13.46 -24.78 8.51
N THR A 491 -13.41 -24.26 7.29
CA THR A 491 -14.23 -24.72 6.14
C THR A 491 -13.39 -25.17 4.96
N PRO A 492 -12.54 -26.22 5.10
CA PRO A 492 -11.66 -26.70 4.03
C PRO A 492 -12.45 -27.32 2.87
N ASP A 493 -11.96 -27.13 1.65
CA ASP A 493 -12.47 -27.79 0.44
C ASP A 493 -11.32 -28.34 -0.42
N PRO A 494 -10.76 -29.51 -0.07
CA PRO A 494 -9.65 -30.11 -0.81
C PRO A 494 -10.04 -30.53 -2.23
N GLN A 495 -11.33 -30.77 -2.50
CA GLN A 495 -11.78 -31.11 -3.85
C GLN A 495 -11.72 -29.91 -4.79
N ALA A 496 -12.18 -28.73 -4.31
CA ALA A 496 -12.05 -27.49 -5.08
C ALA A 496 -10.58 -27.15 -5.35
N VAL A 497 -9.69 -27.33 -4.35
CA VAL A 497 -8.24 -27.15 -4.55
C VAL A 497 -7.72 -28.08 -5.65
N ALA A 498 -8.02 -29.38 -5.60
CA ALA A 498 -7.55 -30.36 -6.58
C ALA A 498 -8.04 -30.03 -8.01
N ARG A 499 -9.30 -29.61 -8.15
CA ARG A 499 -9.85 -29.19 -9.45
C ARG A 499 -9.16 -27.95 -9.99
N THR A 500 -8.95 -26.93 -9.14
CA THR A 500 -8.24 -25.70 -9.52
C THR A 500 -6.82 -26.00 -9.99
N LEU A 501 -6.10 -26.85 -9.27
CA LEU A 501 -4.76 -27.29 -9.65
C LEU A 501 -4.74 -27.99 -11.02
N THR A 502 -5.73 -28.86 -11.28
CA THR A 502 -5.85 -29.57 -12.56
C THR A 502 -6.10 -28.59 -13.70
N LEU A 503 -7.00 -27.62 -13.51
CA LEU A 503 -7.37 -26.63 -14.52
C LEU A 503 -6.18 -25.74 -14.95
N HIS A 504 -5.35 -25.36 -13.99
CA HIS A 504 -4.25 -24.41 -14.20
C HIS A 504 -2.86 -25.06 -14.38
N HIS A 505 -2.81 -26.40 -14.42
CA HIS A 505 -1.58 -27.15 -14.64
C HIS A 505 -0.98 -26.88 -16.02
N VAL A 506 0.33 -26.63 -16.08
CA VAL A 506 1.06 -26.43 -17.34
C VAL A 506 1.94 -27.65 -17.64
N PRO A 507 1.73 -28.40 -18.73
CA PRO A 507 2.45 -29.65 -18.99
C PRO A 507 3.98 -29.53 -18.96
N GLY A 508 4.53 -28.37 -19.31
CA GLY A 508 5.97 -28.08 -19.28
C GLY A 508 6.56 -27.81 -17.90
N GLY A 509 5.76 -27.86 -16.84
CA GLY A 509 6.14 -27.54 -15.47
C GLY A 509 5.49 -26.26 -14.95
N GLY A 510 5.08 -26.29 -13.66
CA GLY A 510 4.48 -25.17 -12.95
C GLY A 510 3.00 -24.93 -13.24
N TYR A 511 2.49 -23.81 -12.73
CA TYR A 511 1.08 -23.43 -12.80
C TYR A 511 0.91 -22.02 -13.37
N ALA A 512 -0.14 -21.82 -14.17
CA ALA A 512 -0.48 -20.52 -14.75
C ALA A 512 -1.64 -19.87 -14.01
N ASN A 513 -1.58 -18.56 -13.79
CA ASN A 513 -2.63 -17.81 -13.07
C ASN A 513 -3.95 -17.74 -13.85
N THR A 514 -3.85 -17.65 -15.17
CA THR A 514 -5.00 -17.50 -16.08
C THR A 514 -4.89 -18.50 -17.24
N GLY A 515 -5.86 -18.51 -18.14
CA GLY A 515 -5.90 -19.41 -19.29
C GLY A 515 -4.79 -19.22 -20.34
N ASN A 516 -3.84 -18.28 -20.15
CA ASN A 516 -2.73 -18.03 -21.07
C ASN A 516 -1.66 -19.15 -21.10
N ARG A 517 -1.72 -20.10 -20.17
CA ARG A 517 -0.81 -21.25 -20.01
C ARG A 517 0.68 -20.90 -19.86
N ILE A 518 1.01 -19.67 -19.45
CA ILE A 518 2.36 -19.27 -19.09
C ILE A 518 2.49 -19.45 -17.57
N PRO A 519 3.34 -20.40 -17.11
CA PRO A 519 3.54 -20.60 -15.67
C PRO A 519 4.35 -19.44 -15.10
N ASP A 520 4.06 -19.08 -13.85
CA ASP A 520 4.78 -18.05 -13.13
C ASP A 520 5.11 -18.47 -11.70
N LEU A 521 6.12 -17.82 -11.09
CA LEU A 521 6.59 -18.14 -9.76
C LEU A 521 5.49 -18.04 -8.70
N LEU A 522 4.67 -16.99 -8.75
CA LEU A 522 3.65 -16.77 -7.72
C LEU A 522 2.55 -17.79 -7.79
N SER A 523 2.08 -18.11 -9.01
CA SER A 523 1.04 -19.13 -9.23
C SER A 523 1.53 -20.51 -8.87
N THR A 524 2.78 -20.84 -9.19
CA THR A 524 3.39 -22.12 -8.82
C THR A 524 3.60 -22.22 -7.31
N TYR A 525 4.05 -21.14 -6.67
CA TYR A 525 4.22 -21.09 -5.22
C TYR A 525 2.89 -21.27 -4.48
N GLU A 526 1.85 -20.52 -4.88
CA GLU A 526 0.52 -20.61 -4.26
C GLU A 526 -0.08 -22.02 -4.45
N ALA A 527 0.12 -22.64 -5.63
CA ALA A 527 -0.31 -23.99 -5.89
C ALA A 527 0.36 -25.01 -4.95
N VAL A 528 1.69 -24.92 -4.79
CA VAL A 528 2.44 -25.82 -3.91
C VAL A 528 2.06 -25.60 -2.44
N LEU A 529 2.00 -24.35 -1.98
CA LEU A 529 1.63 -24.00 -0.61
C LEU A 529 0.22 -24.53 -0.26
N THR A 530 -0.76 -24.23 -1.11
CA THR A 530 -2.15 -24.60 -0.84
C THR A 530 -2.36 -26.12 -0.92
N ALA A 531 -1.76 -26.79 -1.92
CA ALA A 531 -1.80 -28.25 -2.02
C ALA A 531 -1.19 -28.93 -0.79
N THR A 532 0.00 -28.49 -0.37
CA THR A 532 0.69 -29.03 0.81
C THR A 532 -0.18 -28.90 2.07
N ARG A 533 -0.82 -27.76 2.29
CA ARG A 533 -1.69 -27.54 3.45
C ARG A 533 -2.98 -28.36 3.43
N HIS A 534 -3.49 -28.68 2.24
CA HIS A 534 -4.66 -29.56 2.10
C HIS A 534 -4.30 -31.07 2.00
N GLY A 535 -3.02 -31.42 2.12
CA GLY A 535 -2.55 -32.79 2.01
C GLY A 535 -2.71 -33.38 0.59
N ILE A 536 -2.74 -32.55 -0.44
CA ILE A 536 -2.86 -32.95 -1.84
C ILE A 536 -1.46 -33.23 -2.39
N PRO A 537 -1.17 -34.46 -2.84
CA PRO A 537 0.15 -34.79 -3.38
C PRO A 537 0.40 -34.08 -4.72
N LEU A 538 1.58 -33.51 -4.87
CA LEU A 538 2.04 -32.89 -6.11
C LEU A 538 3.25 -33.63 -6.66
N ASP A 539 3.35 -33.71 -8.00
CA ASP A 539 4.54 -34.22 -8.68
C ASP A 539 5.70 -33.23 -8.52
N ARG A 540 6.68 -33.59 -7.68
CA ARG A 540 7.87 -32.76 -7.42
C ARG A 540 8.71 -32.57 -8.69
N GLU A 541 8.75 -33.57 -9.58
CA GLU A 541 9.45 -33.46 -10.85
C GLU A 541 8.82 -32.39 -11.76
N HIS A 542 7.49 -32.27 -11.71
CA HIS A 542 6.77 -31.20 -12.40
C HIS A 542 7.21 -29.79 -11.91
N ILE A 543 7.33 -29.62 -10.59
CA ILE A 543 7.79 -28.35 -10.00
C ILE A 543 9.28 -28.12 -10.28
N ARG A 544 10.11 -29.17 -10.23
CA ARG A 544 11.54 -29.08 -10.58
C ARG A 544 11.75 -28.55 -12.00
N ARG A 545 11.05 -29.13 -12.99
CA ARG A 545 11.11 -28.65 -14.38
C ARG A 545 10.76 -27.16 -14.51
N PHE A 546 9.81 -26.67 -13.72
CA PHE A 546 9.51 -25.25 -13.69
C PHE A 546 10.66 -24.45 -13.09
N CYS A 547 11.17 -24.84 -11.92
CA CYS A 547 12.31 -24.17 -11.27
C CYS A 547 13.53 -24.08 -12.19
N ASP A 548 13.86 -25.16 -12.90
CA ASP A 548 14.99 -25.21 -13.85
C ASP A 548 14.81 -24.21 -15.00
N ARG A 549 13.57 -23.95 -15.44
CA ARG A 549 13.27 -23.02 -16.53
C ARG A 549 13.29 -21.54 -16.10
N VAL A 550 13.02 -21.23 -14.85
CA VAL A 550 13.04 -19.86 -14.32
C VAL A 550 14.39 -19.49 -13.72
N THR A 551 15.25 -20.48 -13.42
CA THR A 551 16.63 -20.23 -12.97
C THR A 551 17.50 -19.90 -14.18
N GLN A 552 18.10 -18.71 -14.21
CA GLN A 552 18.92 -18.20 -15.30
C GLN A 552 20.29 -17.76 -14.78
N GLU A 553 21.23 -17.42 -15.67
CA GLU A 553 22.58 -17.00 -15.33
C GLU A 553 22.61 -15.83 -14.34
N HIS A 554 21.64 -14.93 -14.42
CA HIS A 554 21.58 -13.70 -13.61
C HIS A 554 20.52 -13.75 -12.51
N GLY A 555 20.05 -14.94 -12.11
CA GLY A 555 19.12 -15.11 -11.02
C GLY A 555 17.83 -15.82 -11.42
N THR A 556 16.77 -15.62 -10.64
CA THR A 556 15.47 -16.23 -10.82
C THR A 556 14.50 -15.30 -11.55
N ALA A 557 13.91 -15.75 -12.65
CA ALA A 557 12.91 -15.01 -13.41
C ALA A 557 11.49 -15.28 -12.89
N TRP A 558 10.59 -14.30 -12.97
CA TRP A 558 9.18 -14.47 -12.61
C TRP A 558 8.44 -15.49 -13.51
N THR A 559 8.84 -15.57 -14.75
CA THR A 559 8.29 -16.54 -15.74
C THR A 559 9.42 -17.06 -16.62
N PRO A 560 9.25 -18.25 -17.25
CA PRO A 560 10.26 -18.76 -18.18
C PRO A 560 10.51 -17.90 -19.43
N LEU A 561 9.65 -16.89 -19.68
CA LEU A 561 9.73 -16.00 -20.85
C LEU A 561 10.32 -14.62 -20.51
N ALA A 562 10.52 -14.32 -19.23
CA ALA A 562 11.10 -13.08 -18.77
C ALA A 562 12.61 -13.23 -18.48
N PRO A 563 13.42 -12.19 -18.65
CA PRO A 563 14.78 -12.20 -18.15
C PRO A 563 14.78 -12.17 -16.61
N ALA A 564 15.76 -12.84 -16.00
CA ALA A 564 16.03 -12.71 -14.57
C ALA A 564 16.67 -11.35 -14.28
N ASP A 565 16.33 -10.80 -13.12
CA ASP A 565 17.03 -9.66 -12.52
C ASP A 565 17.51 -10.10 -11.13
N GLY A 566 18.80 -10.41 -11.00
CA GLY A 566 19.43 -10.88 -9.75
C GLY A 566 19.35 -9.88 -8.58
N ARG A 567 18.80 -8.69 -8.81
CA ARG A 567 18.46 -7.74 -7.75
C ARG A 567 17.00 -7.87 -7.28
N ASP A 568 16.21 -8.75 -7.90
CA ASP A 568 14.82 -8.99 -7.51
C ASP A 568 14.76 -10.04 -6.39
N LEU A 569 14.96 -9.59 -5.16
CA LEU A 569 15.01 -10.44 -3.97
C LEU A 569 13.70 -11.22 -3.74
N LEU A 570 12.56 -10.74 -4.25
CA LEU A 570 11.29 -11.47 -4.13
C LEU A 570 11.26 -12.68 -5.05
N ALA A 571 11.71 -12.51 -6.30
CA ALA A 571 11.83 -13.62 -7.24
C ALA A 571 12.84 -14.66 -6.77
N GLU A 572 14.00 -14.22 -6.28
CA GLU A 572 15.01 -15.12 -5.70
C GLU A 572 14.45 -15.92 -4.53
N CYS A 573 13.83 -15.25 -3.56
CA CYS A 573 13.25 -15.90 -2.39
C CYS A 573 12.20 -16.95 -2.77
N VAL A 574 11.25 -16.61 -3.61
CA VAL A 574 10.20 -17.56 -4.04
C VAL A 574 10.81 -18.75 -4.79
N GLY A 575 11.82 -18.50 -5.62
CA GLY A 575 12.57 -19.55 -6.32
C GLY A 575 13.32 -20.47 -5.36
N ASP A 576 14.04 -19.92 -4.36
CA ASP A 576 14.78 -20.69 -3.35
C ASP A 576 13.85 -21.57 -2.52
N LEU A 577 12.72 -21.02 -2.08
CA LEU A 577 11.72 -21.76 -1.31
C LEU A 577 11.12 -22.93 -2.14
N LEU A 578 10.83 -22.72 -3.42
CA LEU A 578 10.37 -23.80 -4.29
C LEU A 578 11.44 -24.87 -4.51
N ARG A 579 12.71 -24.48 -4.72
CA ARG A 579 13.83 -25.42 -4.87
C ARG A 579 14.06 -26.21 -3.58
N GLN A 580 13.98 -25.58 -2.43
CA GLN A 580 14.04 -26.25 -1.13
C GLN A 580 12.90 -27.27 -1.00
N TRP A 581 11.65 -26.89 -1.30
CA TRP A 581 10.50 -27.81 -1.23
C TRP A 581 10.66 -29.00 -2.19
N VAL A 582 11.26 -28.79 -3.38
CA VAL A 582 11.54 -29.89 -4.33
C VAL A 582 12.58 -30.86 -3.80
N SER A 583 13.58 -30.39 -3.05
CA SER A 583 14.73 -31.20 -2.59
C SER A 583 14.54 -31.81 -1.20
N ASP A 584 13.66 -31.23 -0.36
CA ASP A 584 13.44 -31.66 1.02
C ASP A 584 11.94 -31.97 1.26
N ASP A 585 11.65 -33.21 1.64
CA ASP A 585 10.28 -33.66 1.93
C ASP A 585 9.70 -33.02 3.19
N ALA A 586 10.54 -32.59 4.11
CA ALA A 586 10.14 -31.95 5.35
C ALA A 586 10.01 -30.42 5.25
N ALA A 587 10.40 -29.83 4.12
CA ALA A 587 10.37 -28.38 3.94
C ALA A 587 8.94 -27.83 3.98
N ALA A 588 8.67 -26.95 4.95
CA ALA A 588 7.41 -26.23 5.03
C ALA A 588 7.56 -24.85 4.35
N LEU A 589 6.63 -24.52 3.46
CA LEU A 589 6.60 -23.21 2.82
C LEU A 589 5.96 -22.15 3.75
N PRO A 590 6.59 -20.96 3.91
CA PRO A 590 5.96 -19.84 4.60
C PRO A 590 4.71 -19.36 3.84
N ALA A 591 3.77 -18.73 4.54
CA ALA A 591 2.49 -18.31 3.95
C ALA A 591 2.60 -16.94 3.27
N LEU A 592 3.41 -16.84 2.23
CA LEU A 592 3.61 -15.58 1.53
C LEU A 592 2.42 -15.24 0.62
N THR A 593 2.10 -13.95 0.54
CA THR A 593 1.14 -13.41 -0.42
C THR A 593 1.80 -12.29 -1.20
N ILE A 594 1.74 -12.37 -2.51
CA ILE A 594 2.25 -11.34 -3.44
C ILE A 594 1.15 -11.09 -4.48
N SER A 595 0.88 -9.84 -4.78
CA SER A 595 -0.13 -9.44 -5.78
C SER A 595 0.50 -9.16 -7.13
#